data_dedeca929d5afd9b985ed9646ac3ae76
#
_entry.id   dedeca929d5afd9b985ed9646ac3ae76
#
_cell.length_a   1.000
_cell.length_b   1.000
_cell.length_c   1.000
_cell.angle_alpha   90.00
_cell.angle_beta   90.00
_cell.angle_gamma   90.00
#
_symmetry.space_group_name_H-M   'P 1'
#
loop_
_entity.id
_entity.type
_entity.pdbx_description
1 polymer ?
#
loop_
_entity_poly.entity_id
_entity_poly.type
_entity_poly.pdbx_seq_one_letter_code
_entity_poly.pdbx_strand_id
1 'polypeptide(L)' 'SMRVKSKHELEILKSNFDAARKQMLKLEHERLKIEMLEQREREKFEIEALAQETRELESSALQQFNFKERMQQT' A
#
# COMPACT_ATOMS: atom_id res chain seq x y z
N SER A 1 -51.49 -0.50 -19.12
CA SER A 1 -51.41 0.05 -17.81
C SER A 1 -50.01 -0.15 -17.24
N MET A 2 -49.45 0.90 -16.75
CA MET A 2 -48.09 0.94 -16.19
C MET A 2 -47.97 0.10 -14.90
N ARG A 3 -49.05 -0.42 -14.38
CA ARG A 3 -49.03 -1.26 -13.17
C ARG A 3 -48.57 -2.67 -13.38
N VAL A 4 -48.35 -3.07 -14.60
CA VAL A 4 -48.17 -4.49 -14.90
C VAL A 4 -46.83 -4.79 -15.51
N LYS A 5 -45.86 -3.99 -15.17
CA LYS A 5 -44.56 -4.60 -15.16
C LYS A 5 -44.61 -5.63 -14.04
N SER A 6 -44.72 -6.82 -14.41
CA SER A 6 -44.96 -7.96 -13.54
C SER A 6 -43.91 -7.98 -12.44
N LYS A 7 -44.23 -8.58 -11.30
CA LYS A 7 -43.28 -8.94 -10.25
C LYS A 7 -41.98 -9.53 -10.84
N HIS A 8 -42.12 -10.26 -11.93
CA HIS A 8 -40.99 -10.89 -12.64
C HIS A 8 -40.00 -9.85 -13.22
N GLU A 9 -40.49 -8.77 -13.86
CA GLU A 9 -39.62 -7.69 -14.38
C GLU A 9 -38.93 -6.92 -13.26
N LEU A 10 -39.62 -6.68 -12.14
CA LEU A 10 -39.05 -6.05 -10.96
C LEU A 10 -37.97 -6.92 -10.32
N GLU A 11 -38.19 -8.23 -10.25
CA GLU A 11 -37.23 -9.19 -9.75
C GLU A 11 -36.00 -9.26 -10.63
N ILE A 12 -36.14 -9.22 -11.95
CA ILE A 12 -35.02 -9.17 -12.90
C ILE A 12 -34.22 -7.90 -12.71
N LEU A 13 -34.87 -6.74 -12.63
CA LEU A 13 -34.22 -5.46 -12.40
C LEU A 13 -33.44 -5.44 -11.08
N LYS A 14 -34.06 -5.95 -10.03
CA LYS A 14 -33.43 -6.07 -8.71
C LYS A 14 -32.21 -6.99 -8.75
N SER A 15 -32.35 -8.13 -9.41
CA SER A 15 -31.23 -9.09 -9.57
C SER A 15 -30.07 -8.47 -10.34
N ASN A 16 -30.36 -7.75 -11.43
CA ASN A 16 -29.35 -7.05 -12.21
C ASN A 16 -28.67 -5.95 -11.40
N PHE A 17 -29.44 -5.21 -10.61
CA PHE A 17 -28.91 -4.19 -9.72
C PHE A 17 -27.99 -4.78 -8.66
N ASP A 18 -28.39 -5.87 -8.02
CA ASP A 18 -27.60 -6.56 -7.01
C ASP A 18 -26.30 -7.13 -7.60
N ALA A 19 -26.37 -7.68 -8.80
CA ALA A 19 -25.18 -8.18 -9.51
C ALA A 19 -24.20 -7.06 -9.84
N ALA A 20 -24.69 -5.93 -10.33
CA ALA A 20 -23.88 -4.75 -10.61
C ALA A 20 -23.21 -4.22 -9.32
N ARG A 21 -23.96 -4.17 -8.24
CA ARG A 21 -23.47 -3.73 -6.93
C ARG A 21 -22.37 -4.64 -6.40
N LYS A 22 -22.54 -5.95 -6.51
CA LYS A 22 -21.54 -6.95 -6.13
C LYS A 22 -20.25 -6.77 -6.94
N GLN A 23 -20.40 -6.52 -8.23
CA GLN A 23 -19.27 -6.28 -9.13
C GLN A 23 -18.50 -5.02 -8.73
N MET A 24 -19.20 -3.93 -8.43
CA MET A 24 -18.60 -2.69 -7.95
C MET A 24 -17.83 -2.90 -6.64
N LEU A 25 -18.44 -3.61 -5.68
CA LEU A 25 -17.79 -3.92 -4.41
C LEU A 25 -16.52 -4.75 -4.61
N LYS A 26 -16.57 -5.71 -5.50
CA LYS A 26 -15.41 -6.55 -5.83
C LYS A 26 -14.28 -5.74 -6.42
N LEU A 27 -14.58 -4.85 -7.36
CA LEU A 27 -13.58 -3.94 -7.96
C LEU A 27 -12.98 -3.00 -6.92
N GLU A 28 -13.81 -2.48 -6.02
CA GLU A 28 -13.37 -1.61 -4.93
C GLU A 28 -12.45 -2.35 -3.96
N HIS A 29 -12.76 -3.59 -3.62
CA HIS A 29 -11.89 -4.43 -2.80
C HIS A 29 -10.55 -4.71 -3.47
N GLU A 30 -10.54 -4.98 -4.76
CA GLU A 30 -9.31 -5.18 -5.54
C GLU A 30 -8.47 -3.92 -5.56
N ARG A 31 -9.10 -2.77 -5.75
CA ARG A 31 -8.43 -1.47 -5.71
C ARG A 31 -7.79 -1.20 -4.35
N LEU A 32 -8.51 -1.46 -3.26
CA LEU A 32 -7.99 -1.30 -1.90
C LEU A 32 -6.81 -2.22 -1.63
N LYS A 33 -6.86 -3.46 -2.11
CA LYS A 33 -5.73 -4.39 -2.01
C LYS A 33 -4.48 -3.85 -2.69
N ILE A 34 -4.64 -3.31 -3.89
CA ILE A 34 -3.52 -2.73 -4.65
C ILE A 34 -2.95 -1.52 -3.91
N GLU A 35 -3.80 -0.63 -3.42
CA GLU A 35 -3.38 0.53 -2.63
C GLU A 35 -2.61 0.11 -1.37
N MET A 36 -3.07 -0.92 -0.67
CA MET A 36 -2.37 -1.45 0.50
C MET A 36 -1.01 -2.06 0.16
N LEU A 37 -0.91 -2.77 -0.95
CA LEU A 37 0.35 -3.33 -1.43
C LEU A 37 1.34 -2.23 -1.81
N GLU A 38 0.88 -1.20 -2.51
CA GLU A 38 1.70 -0.03 -2.86
C GLU A 38 2.20 0.69 -1.61
N GLN A 39 1.36 0.85 -0.62
CA GLN A 39 1.73 1.49 0.64
C GLN A 39 2.76 0.68 1.41
N ARG A 40 2.61 -0.64 1.47
CA ARG A 40 3.59 -1.54 2.08
C ARG A 40 4.94 -1.48 1.39
N GLU A 41 4.93 -1.41 0.06
CA GLU A 41 6.15 -1.25 -0.73
C GLU A 41 6.86 0.07 -0.42
N ARG A 42 6.12 1.17 -0.32
CA ARG A 42 6.67 2.48 0.05
C ARG A 42 7.26 2.47 1.46
N GLU A 43 6.53 1.92 2.42
CA GLU A 43 7.00 1.80 3.82
C GLU A 43 8.27 0.97 3.90
N LYS A 44 8.32 -0.15 3.21
CA LYS A 44 9.49 -1.01 3.12
C LYS A 44 10.69 -0.27 2.55
N PHE A 45 10.46 0.47 1.47
CA PHE A 45 11.49 1.28 0.83
C PHE A 45 12.02 2.37 1.76
N GLU A 46 11.12 3.06 2.47
CA GLU A 46 11.49 4.08 3.46
C GLU A 46 12.32 3.49 4.62
N ILE A 47 11.92 2.35 5.13
CA ILE A 47 12.65 1.65 6.19
C ILE A 47 14.04 1.24 5.71
N GLU A 48 14.16 0.72 4.51
CA GLU A 48 15.44 0.34 3.91
C GLU A 48 16.34 1.56 3.69
N ALA A 49 15.76 2.68 3.23
CA ALA A 49 16.50 3.93 3.04
C ALA A 49 17.02 4.48 4.37
N LEU A 50 16.18 4.48 5.41
CA LEU A 50 16.59 4.91 6.76
C LEU A 50 17.69 3.99 7.33
N ALA A 51 17.55 2.70 7.16
CA ALA A 51 18.55 1.73 7.60
C ALA A 51 19.89 1.96 6.89
N GLN A 52 19.87 2.28 5.60
CA GLN A 52 21.06 2.59 4.83
C GLN A 52 21.72 3.88 5.30
N GLU A 53 20.94 4.94 5.52
CA GLU A 53 21.46 6.20 6.07
C GLU A 53 22.10 5.99 7.45
N THR A 54 21.46 5.22 8.31
CA THR A 54 22.00 4.91 9.63
C THR A 54 23.33 4.17 9.53
N ARG A 55 23.45 3.19 8.65
CA ARG A 55 24.68 2.46 8.41
C ARG A 55 25.80 3.36 7.89
N GLU A 56 25.47 4.28 6.99
CA GLU A 56 26.43 5.24 6.45
C GLU A 56 26.93 6.20 7.53
N LEU A 57 26.03 6.69 8.39
CA LEU A 57 26.39 7.56 9.50
C LEU A 57 27.26 6.83 10.53
N GLU A 58 26.92 5.60 10.87
CA GLU A 58 27.71 4.77 11.79
C GLU A 58 29.10 4.48 11.22
N SER A 59 29.19 4.13 9.95
CA SER A 59 30.46 3.90 9.25
C SER A 59 31.31 5.16 9.23
N SER A 60 30.71 6.31 8.93
CA SER A 60 31.40 7.60 8.92
C SER A 60 31.92 7.98 10.32
N ALA A 61 31.10 7.79 11.35
CA ALA A 61 31.48 8.03 12.74
C ALA A 61 32.65 7.14 13.17
N LEU A 62 32.60 5.86 12.80
CA LEU A 62 33.66 4.91 13.10
C LEU A 62 34.97 5.28 12.41
N GLN A 63 34.92 5.69 11.14
CA GLN A 63 36.09 6.16 10.41
C GLN A 63 36.72 7.40 11.06
N GLN A 64 35.91 8.36 11.49
CA GLN A 64 36.37 9.55 12.20
C GLN A 64 37.02 9.19 13.54
N PHE A 65 36.43 8.26 14.27
CA PHE A 65 36.98 7.78 15.52
C PHE A 65 38.33 7.11 15.32
N ASN A 66 38.46 6.22 14.36
CA ASN A 66 39.72 5.55 14.02
C ASN A 66 40.80 6.54 13.57
N PHE A 67 40.40 7.54 12.79
CA PHE A 67 41.31 8.60 12.35
C PHE A 67 41.87 9.39 13.52
N LYS A 68 41.00 9.78 14.47
CA LYS A 68 41.42 10.49 15.69
C LYS A 68 42.36 9.65 16.56
N GLU A 69 42.08 8.38 16.73
CA GLU A 69 43.00 7.48 17.46
C GLU A 69 44.38 7.39 16.81
N ARG A 70 44.46 7.28 15.49
CA ARG A 70 45.72 7.30 14.77
C ARG A 70 46.49 8.59 14.98
N MET A 71 45.82 9.73 15.00
CA MET A 71 46.41 11.03 15.24
C MET A 71 46.96 11.17 16.68
N GLN A 72 46.32 10.55 17.64
CA GLN A 72 46.72 10.57 19.05
C GLN A 72 47.90 9.64 19.33
N GLN A 73 48.13 8.63 18.52
CA GLN A 73 49.23 7.67 18.68
C GLN A 73 50.56 8.13 18.09
N THR A 74 50.53 9.17 17.34
CA THR A 74 51.75 9.81 16.81
C THR A 74 52.14 11.00 17.64
#